data_3c0a9dd70fee0ac224fe88a631d5c8bb
#
_entry.id   3c0a9dd70fee0ac224fe88a631d5c8bb
#
_cell.length_a   1.000
_cell.length_b   1.000
_cell.length_c   1.000
_cell.angle_alpha   90.00
_cell.angle_beta   90.00
_cell.angle_gamma   90.00
#
_symmetry.space_group_name_H-M   'P 1'
#
loop_
_entity.id
_entity.type
_entity.pdbx_description
1 polymer ?
#
loop_
_entity_poly.entity_id
_entity_poly.type
_entity_poly.pdbx_seq_one_letter_code
_entity_poly.pdbx_strand_id
1 'polypeptide(L)'
;MKTKNVLALILALVLAAGCMAVPAYAAGQEGSTPDNPVKMDYHDIDTSVYNGVWVNTGLGFDVYLPEDWIIVELTKEQKDAGLAFQAGENGGGANMSVTLTQTPAGYGYEQLGQELAASATTAMYADLNGLPAVIFENDNTKVTGYSMLTGDNGLITGVMSAPSDDRYDAYAPWLKNMLLSVSPSTPELNWETYEADAKEVDPDGAFVTLQEIGVKLWVSAILREMELTDEDKKDGCVAYFADAAEKTGLAVYYYDDLTMDEYYKEIEGYSNCSGLEKGLVNGYNAFTYDNTEYDTTSVVISAGKDCMEFTFWPASDKNFSILATYMAASIQEA
;
A
#
# COMPACT_ATOMS: atom_id res chain seq x y z
N MET A 1 31.78 0.63 10.77
CA MET A 1 31.81 -0.40 11.85
C MET A 1 30.65 -0.30 12.84
N LYS A 2 29.73 0.69 12.74
CA LYS A 2 28.60 0.88 13.66
C LYS A 2 27.27 0.26 13.19
N THR A 3 27.09 0.03 11.89
CA THR A 3 25.89 -0.59 11.30
C THR A 3 25.69 -2.05 11.67
N LYS A 4 26.76 -2.79 11.97
CA LYS A 4 26.66 -4.20 12.35
C LYS A 4 25.98 -4.42 13.71
N ASN A 5 26.04 -3.45 14.61
CA ASN A 5 25.46 -3.59 15.95
C ASN A 5 23.94 -3.34 15.97
N VAL A 6 23.42 -2.48 15.08
CA VAL A 6 21.98 -2.21 14.96
C VAL A 6 21.27 -3.41 14.31
N LEU A 7 21.88 -4.00 13.28
CA LEU A 7 21.35 -5.20 12.63
C LEU A 7 21.31 -6.40 13.60
N ALA A 8 22.35 -6.55 14.45
CA ALA A 8 22.40 -7.60 15.46
C ALA A 8 21.35 -7.41 16.57
N LEU A 9 20.98 -6.16 16.89
CA LEU A 9 19.96 -5.85 17.90
C LEU A 9 18.55 -6.13 17.38
N ILE A 10 18.27 -5.77 16.13
CA ILE A 10 16.98 -6.07 15.46
C ILE A 10 16.83 -7.59 15.28
N LEU A 11 17.88 -8.27 14.83
CA LEU A 11 17.89 -9.73 14.68
C LEU A 11 17.73 -10.45 16.03
N ALA A 12 18.32 -9.93 17.12
CA ALA A 12 18.19 -10.47 18.47
C ALA A 12 16.77 -10.32 19.03
N LEU A 13 16.07 -9.22 18.73
CA LEU A 13 14.67 -9.01 19.12
C LEU A 13 13.73 -9.97 18.37
N VAL A 14 13.94 -10.17 17.07
CA VAL A 14 13.13 -11.09 16.24
C VAL A 14 13.42 -12.56 16.59
N LEU A 15 14.67 -12.91 16.90
CA LEU A 15 15.06 -14.27 17.29
C LEU A 15 14.69 -14.62 18.74
N ALA A 16 14.59 -13.64 19.64
CA ALA A 16 14.15 -13.87 21.01
C ALA A 16 12.66 -14.20 21.11
N ALA A 17 11.83 -13.72 20.19
CA ALA A 17 10.41 -14.07 20.10
C ALA A 17 10.14 -15.52 19.68
N GLY A 18 11.10 -16.20 19.05
CA GLY A 18 10.93 -17.55 18.50
C GLY A 18 11.30 -18.74 19.42
N CYS A 19 11.85 -18.52 20.61
CA CYS A 19 12.51 -19.63 21.35
C CYS A 19 12.21 -19.76 22.85
N MET A 20 11.17 -19.11 23.41
CA MET A 20 10.87 -19.31 24.85
C MET A 20 9.42 -19.73 25.09
N ALA A 21 9.25 -20.96 25.57
CA ALA A 21 8.05 -21.33 26.29
C ALA A 21 8.05 -20.56 27.63
N VAL A 22 7.26 -19.52 27.76
CA VAL A 22 7.15 -18.69 28.96
C VAL A 22 5.75 -18.88 29.57
N PRO A 23 5.66 -19.01 30.91
CA PRO A 23 4.38 -19.09 31.59
C PRO A 23 3.58 -17.80 31.41
N ALA A 24 2.28 -17.97 31.23
CA ALA A 24 1.31 -16.90 31.03
C ALA A 24 1.41 -15.83 32.15
N TYR A 25 1.88 -14.65 31.76
CA TYR A 25 1.61 -13.42 32.47
C TYR A 25 1.02 -12.42 31.48
N ALA A 26 -0.28 -12.20 31.62
CA ALA A 26 -0.97 -11.13 30.94
C ALA A 26 -0.50 -9.79 31.56
N ALA A 27 0.40 -9.10 30.89
CA ALA A 27 0.69 -7.72 31.16
C ALA A 27 0.38 -6.88 29.90
N GLY A 28 -0.89 -6.95 29.45
CA GLY A 28 -1.45 -5.88 28.63
C GLY A 28 -1.69 -4.68 29.53
N GLN A 29 -1.39 -3.46 29.04
CA GLN A 29 -1.87 -2.26 29.72
C GLN A 29 -3.37 -2.38 30.00
N GLU A 30 -3.83 -2.02 31.20
CA GLU A 30 -5.22 -2.17 31.60
C GLU A 30 -6.16 -1.61 30.53
N GLY A 31 -6.92 -2.50 29.87
CA GLY A 31 -8.06 -2.14 29.03
C GLY A 31 -7.98 -2.44 27.52
N SER A 32 -6.83 -2.78 26.92
CA SER A 32 -6.83 -3.16 25.50
C SER A 32 -6.91 -4.67 25.29
N THR A 33 -7.76 -5.09 24.34
CA THR A 33 -7.90 -6.49 23.90
C THR A 33 -7.98 -6.53 22.37
N PRO A 34 -7.82 -7.70 21.71
CA PRO A 34 -8.03 -7.80 20.27
C PRO A 34 -9.39 -7.28 19.80
N ASP A 35 -10.44 -7.48 20.61
CA ASP A 35 -11.82 -7.05 20.32
C ASP A 35 -12.09 -5.57 20.70
N ASN A 36 -11.20 -4.96 21.47
CA ASN A 36 -11.31 -3.56 21.89
C ASN A 36 -9.91 -2.91 21.89
N PRO A 37 -9.30 -2.72 20.72
CA PRO A 37 -7.97 -2.11 20.57
C PRO A 37 -8.00 -0.61 20.87
N VAL A 38 -6.84 -0.07 21.23
CA VAL A 38 -6.65 1.39 21.30
C VAL A 38 -6.61 1.92 19.87
N LYS A 39 -7.45 2.91 19.57
CA LYS A 39 -7.44 3.57 18.25
C LYS A 39 -6.32 4.59 18.17
N MET A 40 -5.53 4.49 17.11
CA MET A 40 -4.49 5.43 16.76
C MET A 40 -4.93 6.12 15.46
N ASP A 41 -4.98 7.45 15.48
CA ASP A 41 -5.49 8.25 14.36
C ASP A 41 -4.37 9.16 13.84
N TYR A 42 -4.11 9.14 12.53
CA TYR A 42 -3.11 9.99 11.91
C TYR A 42 -3.49 11.49 11.97
N HIS A 43 -4.75 11.84 12.21
CA HIS A 43 -5.15 13.23 12.47
C HIS A 43 -4.61 13.76 13.82
N ASP A 44 -4.15 12.87 14.71
CA ASP A 44 -3.50 13.23 15.97
C ASP A 44 -2.00 13.49 15.83
N ILE A 45 -1.45 13.44 14.61
CA ILE A 45 -0.05 13.78 14.33
C ILE A 45 0.18 15.26 14.66
N ASP A 46 1.17 15.53 15.52
CA ASP A 46 1.61 16.88 15.83
C ASP A 46 2.63 17.36 14.78
N THR A 47 2.17 18.03 13.75
CA THR A 47 3.02 18.58 12.69
C THR A 47 3.99 19.66 13.14
N SER A 48 3.91 20.15 14.40
CA SER A 48 4.89 21.08 14.95
C SER A 48 6.17 20.38 15.41
N VAL A 49 6.16 19.05 15.54
CA VAL A 49 7.31 18.25 15.97
C VAL A 49 8.37 18.15 14.86
N TYR A 50 7.95 17.92 13.62
CA TYR A 50 8.79 17.95 12.43
C TYR A 50 7.96 18.18 11.16
N ASN A 51 8.58 18.76 10.13
CA ASN A 51 8.04 18.73 8.79
C ASN A 51 8.25 17.33 8.21
N GLY A 52 7.20 16.72 7.71
CA GLY A 52 7.29 15.37 7.21
C GLY A 52 6.65 15.17 5.85
N VAL A 53 6.92 14.01 5.30
CA VAL A 53 6.35 13.52 4.05
C VAL A 53 5.76 12.14 4.26
N TRP A 54 4.69 11.84 3.54
CA TRP A 54 4.14 10.48 3.50
C TRP A 54 5.01 9.62 2.60
N VAL A 55 5.40 8.47 3.11
CA VAL A 55 6.28 7.50 2.44
C VAL A 55 5.57 6.17 2.36
N ASN A 56 5.40 5.66 1.14
CA ASN A 56 4.93 4.31 0.91
C ASN A 56 6.06 3.32 1.24
N THR A 57 5.78 2.35 2.12
CA THR A 57 6.77 1.36 2.54
C THR A 57 6.94 0.20 1.56
N GLY A 58 6.02 0.05 0.59
CA GLY A 58 5.93 -1.13 -0.27
C GLY A 58 5.39 -2.38 0.44
N LEU A 59 4.89 -2.25 1.67
CA LEU A 59 4.40 -3.35 2.51
C LEU A 59 2.89 -3.27 2.80
N GLY A 60 2.17 -2.47 2.01
CA GLY A 60 0.73 -2.26 2.17
C GLY A 60 0.36 -1.19 3.20
N PHE A 61 1.31 -0.38 3.65
CA PHE A 61 1.04 0.77 4.52
C PHE A 61 2.00 1.93 4.24
N ASP A 62 1.53 3.13 4.56
CA ASP A 62 2.28 4.38 4.50
C ASP A 62 2.68 4.84 5.90
N VAL A 63 3.73 5.66 5.98
CA VAL A 63 4.19 6.30 7.20
C VAL A 63 4.55 7.77 6.94
N TYR A 64 4.32 8.65 7.92
CA TYR A 64 4.74 10.04 7.88
C TYR A 64 6.11 10.19 8.54
N LEU A 65 7.14 10.43 7.71
CA LEU A 65 8.53 10.54 8.15
C LEU A 65 9.05 11.97 8.01
N PRO A 66 10.03 12.40 8.82
CA PRO A 66 10.70 13.67 8.61
C PRO A 66 11.24 13.81 7.18
N GLU A 67 11.04 14.97 6.55
CA GLU A 67 11.40 15.22 5.15
C GLU A 67 12.91 15.11 4.84
N ASP A 68 13.75 15.25 5.87
CA ASP A 68 15.21 15.13 5.78
C ASP A 68 15.73 13.72 6.05
N TRP A 69 14.85 12.76 6.33
CA TRP A 69 15.25 11.37 6.49
C TRP A 69 15.55 10.73 5.15
N ILE A 70 16.54 9.81 5.18
CA ILE A 70 16.96 9.05 4.00
C ILE A 70 16.30 7.68 4.05
N ILE A 71 15.63 7.30 2.95
CA ILE A 71 15.23 5.92 2.71
C ILE A 71 16.48 5.15 2.26
N VAL A 72 16.80 4.08 2.99
CA VAL A 72 18.03 3.31 2.77
C VAL A 72 17.78 2.22 1.73
N GLU A 73 18.57 2.21 0.67
CA GLU A 73 18.59 1.08 -0.25
C GLU A 73 19.13 -0.17 0.46
N LEU A 74 18.32 -1.21 0.54
CA LEU A 74 18.65 -2.43 1.28
C LEU A 74 19.55 -3.34 0.45
N THR A 75 20.62 -3.84 1.06
CA THR A 75 21.48 -4.86 0.44
C THR A 75 20.75 -6.21 0.37
N LYS A 76 21.25 -7.11 -0.48
CA LYS A 76 20.69 -8.45 -0.58
C LYS A 76 20.72 -9.18 0.79
N GLU A 77 21.82 -9.05 1.52
CA GLU A 77 21.99 -9.68 2.84
C GLU A 77 20.97 -9.15 3.86
N GLN A 78 20.63 -7.87 3.79
CA GLN A 78 19.59 -7.27 4.65
C GLN A 78 18.19 -7.80 4.29
N LYS A 79 17.88 -7.89 3.00
CA LYS A 79 16.60 -8.46 2.52
C LYS A 79 16.50 -9.96 2.87
N ASP A 80 17.57 -10.73 2.67
CA ASP A 80 17.61 -12.15 3.05
C ASP A 80 17.46 -12.36 4.58
N ALA A 81 17.81 -11.35 5.39
CA ALA A 81 17.59 -11.32 6.83
C ALA A 81 16.19 -10.85 7.25
N GLY A 82 15.28 -10.61 6.28
CA GLY A 82 13.90 -10.19 6.52
C GLY A 82 13.70 -8.68 6.68
N LEU A 83 14.74 -7.85 6.51
CA LEU A 83 14.55 -6.40 6.50
C LEU A 83 13.87 -5.99 5.18
N ALA A 84 12.72 -5.31 5.31
CA ALA A 84 11.88 -4.97 4.16
C ALA A 84 11.87 -3.45 3.88
N PHE A 85 12.02 -2.62 4.94
CA PHE A 85 12.10 -1.17 4.79
C PHE A 85 13.02 -0.58 5.85
N GLN A 86 13.76 0.48 5.52
CA GLN A 86 14.54 1.25 6.46
C GLN A 86 14.62 2.72 6.06
N ALA A 87 14.40 3.60 7.03
CA ALA A 87 14.61 5.03 6.88
C ALA A 87 15.29 5.59 8.14
N GLY A 88 15.97 6.72 8.02
CA GLY A 88 16.61 7.31 9.19
C GLY A 88 17.28 8.65 8.92
N GLU A 89 17.62 9.32 10.03
CA GLU A 89 18.32 10.58 10.02
C GLU A 89 19.72 10.44 9.37
N ASN A 90 20.06 11.38 8.51
CA ASN A 90 21.39 11.41 7.90
C ASN A 90 22.47 11.61 8.97
N GLY A 91 23.38 10.64 9.07
CA GLY A 91 24.45 10.68 10.08
C GLY A 91 24.27 9.75 11.29
N GLY A 92 23.22 8.92 11.28
CA GLY A 92 23.00 7.85 12.26
C GLY A 92 22.33 8.32 13.56
N GLY A 93 21.33 9.17 13.40
CA GLY A 93 20.38 9.58 14.44
C GLY A 93 19.26 8.55 14.66
N ALA A 94 18.04 9.05 14.85
CA ALA A 94 16.87 8.19 14.94
C ALA A 94 16.64 7.43 13.62
N ASN A 95 16.03 6.26 13.72
CA ASN A 95 15.72 5.44 12.55
C ASN A 95 14.43 4.64 12.74
N MET A 96 13.84 4.23 11.63
CA MET A 96 12.77 3.27 11.53
C MET A 96 13.25 2.10 10.67
N SER A 97 13.01 0.88 11.14
CA SER A 97 13.30 -0.34 10.41
C SER A 97 12.08 -1.25 10.45
N VAL A 98 11.71 -1.81 9.30
CA VAL A 98 10.56 -2.73 9.19
C VAL A 98 11.06 -4.08 8.69
N THR A 99 10.69 -5.13 9.39
CA THR A 99 10.97 -6.51 9.00
C THR A 99 9.69 -7.20 8.57
N LEU A 100 9.81 -8.12 7.61
CA LEU A 100 8.78 -9.05 7.19
C LEU A 100 9.28 -10.47 7.42
N THR A 101 8.56 -11.23 8.24
CA THR A 101 8.88 -12.62 8.57
C THR A 101 7.66 -13.50 8.41
N GLN A 102 7.84 -14.82 8.41
CA GLN A 102 6.74 -15.79 8.36
C GLN A 102 6.42 -16.31 9.76
N THR A 103 5.13 -16.46 10.04
CA THR A 103 4.63 -17.09 11.28
C THR A 103 4.15 -18.50 11.02
N PRO A 104 4.09 -19.35 12.06
CA PRO A 104 3.45 -20.66 11.96
C PRO A 104 1.97 -20.54 11.57
N ALA A 105 1.45 -21.57 10.90
CA ALA A 105 0.02 -21.63 10.60
C ALA A 105 -0.83 -21.59 11.89
N GLY A 106 -1.85 -20.72 11.90
CA GLY A 106 -2.72 -20.54 13.05
C GLY A 106 -2.17 -19.55 14.11
N TYR A 107 -1.06 -18.89 13.83
CA TYR A 107 -0.55 -17.81 14.67
C TYR A 107 -1.50 -16.60 14.61
N GLY A 108 -1.91 -16.10 15.75
CA GLY A 108 -2.93 -15.05 15.83
C GLY A 108 -2.52 -13.86 16.71
N TYR A 109 -3.31 -12.79 16.69
CA TYR A 109 -3.06 -11.57 17.44
C TYR A 109 -2.95 -11.79 18.96
N GLU A 110 -3.72 -12.72 19.53
CA GLU A 110 -3.63 -13.02 20.94
C GLU A 110 -2.25 -13.58 21.31
N GLN A 111 -1.73 -14.50 20.48
CA GLN A 111 -0.39 -15.05 20.69
C GLN A 111 0.69 -14.00 20.48
N LEU A 112 0.58 -13.17 19.43
CA LEU A 112 1.47 -12.04 19.19
C LEU A 112 1.52 -11.09 20.39
N GLY A 113 0.36 -10.71 20.92
CA GLY A 113 0.27 -9.84 22.09
C GLY A 113 0.94 -10.43 23.34
N GLN A 114 0.75 -11.73 23.58
CA GLN A 114 1.39 -12.44 24.70
C GLN A 114 2.93 -12.48 24.56
N GLU A 115 3.45 -12.77 23.37
CA GLU A 115 4.88 -12.81 23.10
C GLU A 115 5.53 -11.43 23.24
N LEU A 116 4.90 -10.39 22.74
CA LEU A 116 5.40 -9.02 22.88
C LEU A 116 5.34 -8.54 24.32
N ALA A 117 4.27 -8.83 25.06
CA ALA A 117 4.15 -8.51 26.49
C ALA A 117 5.21 -9.20 27.34
N ALA A 118 5.71 -10.35 26.93
CA ALA A 118 6.78 -11.05 27.63
C ALA A 118 8.17 -10.45 27.36
N SER A 119 8.37 -9.71 26.27
CA SER A 119 9.68 -9.20 25.83
C SER A 119 9.82 -7.68 25.90
N ALA A 120 8.72 -6.95 25.94
CA ALA A 120 8.68 -5.48 26.00
C ALA A 120 8.34 -4.99 27.41
N THR A 121 8.59 -3.70 27.69
CA THR A 121 8.15 -3.04 28.93
C THR A 121 6.66 -2.84 28.95
N THR A 122 6.09 -2.43 27.79
CA THR A 122 4.65 -2.33 27.56
C THR A 122 4.30 -2.94 26.22
N ALA A 123 3.11 -3.54 26.14
CA ALA A 123 2.50 -3.98 24.89
C ALA A 123 0.99 -3.80 24.97
N MET A 124 0.35 -3.33 23.91
CA MET A 124 -1.10 -3.15 23.84
C MET A 124 -1.63 -3.42 22.45
N TYR A 125 -2.84 -3.94 22.36
CA TYR A 125 -3.55 -4.07 21.09
C TYR A 125 -3.97 -2.69 20.59
N ALA A 126 -3.75 -2.42 19.32
CA ALA A 126 -4.04 -1.14 18.69
C ALA A 126 -4.68 -1.34 17.32
N ASP A 127 -5.43 -0.34 16.92
CA ASP A 127 -5.92 -0.13 15.57
C ASP A 127 -5.15 1.08 15.00
N LEU A 128 -4.20 0.81 14.11
CA LEU A 128 -3.40 1.83 13.44
C LEU A 128 -4.13 2.25 12.15
N ASN A 129 -5.06 3.20 12.28
CA ASN A 129 -5.83 3.73 11.14
C ASN A 129 -6.54 2.63 10.31
N GLY A 130 -7.09 1.62 10.97
CA GLY A 130 -7.74 0.48 10.32
C GLY A 130 -6.85 -0.77 10.18
N LEU A 131 -5.57 -0.68 10.51
CA LEU A 131 -4.64 -1.83 10.55
C LEU A 131 -4.58 -2.40 11.97
N PRO A 132 -5.07 -3.61 12.22
CA PRO A 132 -4.91 -4.27 13.51
C PRO A 132 -3.44 -4.51 13.82
N ALA A 133 -3.01 -4.12 15.03
CA ALA A 133 -1.62 -4.22 15.45
C ALA A 133 -1.47 -4.52 16.93
N VAL A 134 -0.27 -4.89 17.34
CA VAL A 134 0.20 -4.79 18.72
C VAL A 134 1.32 -3.77 18.75
N ILE A 135 1.12 -2.66 19.44
CA ILE A 135 2.18 -1.66 19.68
C ILE A 135 2.93 -2.02 20.95
N PHE A 136 4.22 -1.70 20.98
CA PHE A 136 5.08 -2.03 22.12
C PHE A 136 6.16 -0.98 22.34
N GLU A 137 6.61 -0.88 23.58
CA GLU A 137 7.75 -0.08 23.99
C GLU A 137 8.71 -0.93 24.82
N ASN A 138 10.00 -0.70 24.67
CA ASN A 138 11.03 -1.34 25.47
C ASN A 138 11.99 -0.27 26.04
N ASP A 139 11.79 0.05 27.32
CA ASP A 139 12.58 1.07 28.03
C ASP A 139 14.05 0.70 28.16
N ASN A 140 14.38 -0.59 28.15
CA ASN A 140 15.75 -1.06 28.27
C ASN A 140 16.57 -0.84 27.00
N THR A 141 15.90 -0.99 25.83
CA THR A 141 16.53 -0.83 24.52
C THR A 141 16.18 0.50 23.86
N LYS A 142 15.30 1.29 24.49
CA LYS A 142 14.84 2.59 23.98
C LYS A 142 14.28 2.50 22.57
N VAL A 143 13.30 1.62 22.41
CA VAL A 143 12.59 1.43 21.14
C VAL A 143 11.09 1.49 21.36
N THR A 144 10.40 2.01 20.36
CA THR A 144 8.95 1.95 20.19
C THR A 144 8.67 1.22 18.90
N GLY A 145 7.62 0.41 18.85
CA GLY A 145 7.33 -0.34 17.64
C GLY A 145 5.91 -0.84 17.56
N TYR A 146 5.63 -1.50 16.47
CA TYR A 146 4.37 -2.19 16.19
C TYR A 146 4.62 -3.52 15.49
N SER A 147 3.69 -4.43 15.65
CA SER A 147 3.66 -5.68 14.90
C SER A 147 2.26 -5.92 14.36
N MET A 148 2.17 -6.31 13.08
CA MET A 148 0.93 -6.58 12.34
C MET A 148 1.02 -7.93 11.65
N LEU A 149 -0.09 -8.69 11.64
CA LEU A 149 -0.19 -9.93 10.88
C LEU A 149 -0.74 -9.64 9.48
N THR A 150 -0.15 -10.28 8.45
CA THR A 150 -0.66 -10.26 7.09
C THR A 150 -1.49 -11.50 6.79
N GLY A 151 -2.34 -11.45 5.74
CA GLY A 151 -3.22 -12.56 5.36
C GLY A 151 -2.50 -13.86 5.00
N ASP A 152 -1.20 -13.79 4.64
CA ASP A 152 -0.40 -14.92 4.18
C ASP A 152 0.52 -15.51 5.27
N ASN A 153 0.10 -15.45 6.52
CA ASN A 153 0.92 -15.81 7.70
C ASN A 153 2.21 -14.98 7.80
N GLY A 154 2.26 -13.79 7.23
CA GLY A 154 3.36 -12.88 7.41
C GLY A 154 3.22 -12.08 8.71
N LEU A 155 4.34 -11.67 9.27
CA LEU A 155 4.45 -10.76 10.40
C LEU A 155 5.31 -9.57 10.00
N ILE A 156 4.70 -8.41 9.98
CA ILE A 156 5.38 -7.13 9.79
C ILE A 156 5.70 -6.58 11.19
N THR A 157 6.95 -6.27 11.45
CA THR A 157 7.37 -5.60 12.69
C THR A 157 8.15 -4.33 12.35
N GLY A 158 7.58 -3.19 12.69
CA GLY A 158 8.23 -1.88 12.61
C GLY A 158 8.84 -1.50 13.96
N VAL A 159 10.09 -1.07 13.95
CA VAL A 159 10.83 -0.62 15.14
C VAL A 159 11.41 0.76 14.87
N MET A 160 11.14 1.67 15.76
CA MET A 160 11.67 3.03 15.77
C MET A 160 12.61 3.19 16.96
N SER A 161 13.81 3.71 16.73
CA SER A 161 14.82 3.86 17.76
C SER A 161 15.57 5.19 17.63
N ALA A 162 16.03 5.70 18.77
CA ALA A 162 17.02 6.77 18.86
C ALA A 162 18.43 6.18 19.05
N PRO A 163 19.50 6.94 18.71
CA PRO A 163 20.87 6.40 18.72
C PRO A 163 21.48 6.20 20.09
N SER A 164 20.91 6.81 21.12
CA SER A 164 21.42 6.76 22.50
C SER A 164 20.33 7.09 23.52
N ASP A 165 20.51 6.64 24.76
CA ASP A 165 19.54 6.83 25.85
C ASP A 165 19.27 8.32 26.16
N ASP A 166 20.29 9.15 26.12
CA ASP A 166 20.21 10.59 26.38
C ASP A 166 19.51 11.39 25.27
N ARG A 167 19.38 10.81 24.09
CA ARG A 167 18.64 11.40 22.96
C ARG A 167 17.21 10.87 22.82
N TYR A 168 16.90 9.74 23.45
CA TYR A 168 15.59 9.11 23.30
C TYR A 168 14.43 10.04 23.67
N ASP A 169 14.54 10.73 24.81
CA ASP A 169 13.48 11.64 25.27
C ASP A 169 13.21 12.79 24.27
N ALA A 170 14.28 13.26 23.58
CA ALA A 170 14.14 14.28 22.55
C ALA A 170 13.43 13.76 21.28
N TYR A 171 13.59 12.47 20.98
CA TYR A 171 12.96 11.85 19.83
C TYR A 171 11.60 11.19 20.14
N ALA A 172 11.22 11.04 21.41
CA ALA A 172 9.96 10.40 21.78
C ALA A 172 8.72 10.99 21.07
N PRO A 173 8.59 12.33 20.89
CA PRO A 173 7.48 12.91 20.10
C PRO A 173 7.54 12.52 18.63
N TRP A 174 8.72 12.35 18.04
CA TRP A 174 8.91 11.92 16.67
C TRP A 174 8.44 10.48 16.49
N LEU A 175 8.88 9.59 17.39
CA LEU A 175 8.51 8.17 17.37
C LEU A 175 6.99 7.99 17.54
N LYS A 176 6.37 8.82 18.38
CA LYS A 176 4.92 8.85 18.54
C LYS A 176 4.21 9.25 17.24
N ASN A 177 4.66 10.32 16.58
CA ASN A 177 4.09 10.73 15.31
C ASN A 177 4.21 9.64 14.22
N MET A 178 5.39 9.00 14.13
CA MET A 178 5.59 7.90 13.19
C MET A 178 4.64 6.73 13.47
N LEU A 179 4.44 6.39 14.74
CA LEU A 179 3.51 5.32 15.13
C LEU A 179 2.06 5.69 14.77
N LEU A 180 1.61 6.92 15.06
CA LEU A 180 0.29 7.42 14.71
C LEU A 180 0.04 7.41 13.20
N SER A 181 1.11 7.58 12.41
CA SER A 181 1.02 7.71 10.97
C SER A 181 0.90 6.38 10.21
N VAL A 182 1.19 5.26 10.86
CA VAL A 182 1.06 3.95 10.20
C VAL A 182 -0.39 3.77 9.74
N SER A 183 -0.61 3.76 8.44
CA SER A 183 -1.95 3.70 7.83
C SER A 183 -1.93 2.86 6.57
N PRO A 184 -3.06 2.25 6.17
CA PRO A 184 -3.10 1.52 4.91
C PRO A 184 -2.60 2.37 3.76
N SER A 185 -1.74 1.81 2.93
CA SER A 185 -1.36 2.48 1.68
C SER A 185 -2.59 2.62 0.79
N THR A 186 -2.70 3.76 0.14
CA THR A 186 -3.62 3.89 -0.98
C THR A 186 -2.99 3.14 -2.17
N PRO A 187 -3.62 2.08 -2.69
CA PRO A 187 -3.10 1.40 -3.87
C PRO A 187 -2.88 2.39 -5.02
N GLU A 188 -1.74 2.34 -5.66
CA GLU A 188 -1.45 3.21 -6.80
C GLU A 188 -0.92 2.40 -7.99
N LEU A 189 -1.56 2.59 -9.14
CA LEU A 189 -1.03 2.20 -10.43
C LEU A 189 -0.18 3.35 -10.98
N ASN A 190 1.13 3.18 -10.99
CA ASN A 190 2.08 4.20 -11.43
C ASN A 190 2.88 3.69 -12.63
N TRP A 191 2.86 4.44 -13.74
CA TRP A 191 3.53 4.06 -14.97
C TRP A 191 5.05 3.85 -14.81
N GLU A 192 5.71 4.67 -14.00
CA GLU A 192 7.16 4.53 -13.79
C GLU A 192 7.53 3.13 -13.24
N THR A 193 6.63 2.52 -12.46
CA THR A 193 6.81 1.17 -11.92
C THR A 193 6.70 0.10 -13.01
N TYR A 194 5.82 0.29 -13.99
CA TYR A 194 5.46 -0.74 -14.99
C TYR A 194 6.09 -0.51 -16.38
N GLU A 195 6.69 0.65 -16.63
CA GLU A 195 7.18 1.04 -17.96
C GLU A 195 8.19 0.04 -18.55
N ALA A 196 9.14 -0.44 -17.72
CA ALA A 196 10.15 -1.38 -18.16
C ALA A 196 9.55 -2.73 -18.57
N ASP A 197 8.66 -3.25 -17.72
CA ASP A 197 7.99 -4.54 -17.96
C ASP A 197 7.02 -4.47 -19.14
N ALA A 198 6.28 -3.37 -19.28
CA ALA A 198 5.39 -3.14 -20.42
C ALA A 198 6.16 -3.15 -21.75
N LYS A 199 7.31 -2.47 -21.80
CA LYS A 199 8.18 -2.44 -22.98
C LYS A 199 8.89 -3.77 -23.25
N GLU A 200 9.14 -4.58 -22.25
CA GLU A 200 9.68 -5.93 -22.42
C GLU A 200 8.62 -6.88 -23.00
N VAL A 201 7.39 -6.82 -22.48
CA VAL A 201 6.29 -7.71 -22.90
C VAL A 201 5.74 -7.32 -24.27
N ASP A 202 5.61 -6.01 -24.55
CA ASP A 202 5.11 -5.50 -25.82
C ASP A 202 5.91 -4.26 -26.28
N PRO A 203 7.06 -4.49 -26.95
CA PRO A 203 7.95 -3.41 -27.39
C PRO A 203 7.35 -2.51 -28.47
N ASP A 204 6.30 -2.95 -29.17
CA ASP A 204 5.62 -2.21 -30.22
C ASP A 204 4.42 -1.41 -29.70
N GLY A 205 4.05 -1.56 -28.44
CA GLY A 205 3.03 -0.76 -27.77
C GLY A 205 3.38 0.72 -27.74
N ALA A 206 2.40 1.59 -27.82
CA ALA A 206 2.60 3.03 -27.96
C ALA A 206 1.60 3.87 -27.17
N PHE A 207 2.00 5.08 -26.79
CA PHE A 207 1.08 6.06 -26.23
C PHE A 207 0.10 6.59 -27.27
N VAL A 208 -1.19 6.54 -26.93
CA VAL A 208 -2.30 7.15 -27.67
C VAL A 208 -2.85 8.30 -26.83
N THR A 209 -3.09 9.44 -27.49
CA THR A 209 -3.66 10.62 -26.83
C THR A 209 -5.15 10.73 -27.18
N LEU A 210 -5.99 10.72 -26.18
CA LEU A 210 -7.43 10.93 -26.28
C LEU A 210 -7.73 12.41 -26.05
N GLN A 211 -7.62 13.19 -27.14
CA GLN A 211 -7.68 14.67 -27.09
C GLN A 211 -8.98 15.19 -26.50
N GLU A 212 -10.10 14.51 -26.73
CA GLU A 212 -11.43 14.93 -26.30
C GLU A 212 -11.58 14.95 -24.77
N ILE A 213 -10.82 14.10 -24.08
CA ILE A 213 -10.88 13.95 -22.63
C ILE A 213 -9.55 14.34 -21.93
N GLY A 214 -8.55 14.80 -22.68
CA GLY A 214 -7.31 15.34 -22.16
C GLY A 214 -6.37 14.34 -21.48
N VAL A 215 -6.49 13.04 -21.82
CA VAL A 215 -5.62 12.00 -21.29
C VAL A 215 -4.86 11.27 -22.39
N LYS A 216 -3.74 10.66 -22.02
CA LYS A 216 -3.03 9.69 -22.86
C LYS A 216 -2.80 8.42 -22.08
N LEU A 217 -2.72 7.30 -22.80
CA LEU A 217 -2.39 6.00 -22.22
C LEU A 217 -1.55 5.19 -23.21
N TRP A 218 -0.70 4.31 -22.66
CA TRP A 218 -0.01 3.33 -23.48
C TRP A 218 -0.98 2.22 -23.88
N VAL A 219 -1.05 1.92 -25.17
CA VAL A 219 -1.92 0.87 -25.72
C VAL A 219 -1.06 -0.22 -26.33
N SER A 220 -1.33 -1.46 -25.99
CA SER A 220 -0.65 -2.63 -26.54
C SER A 220 -0.84 -2.72 -28.05
N ALA A 221 0.22 -3.10 -28.80
CA ALA A 221 0.20 -3.25 -30.25
C ALA A 221 -0.73 -4.39 -30.76
N ILE A 222 -1.18 -5.27 -29.86
CA ILE A 222 -2.20 -6.28 -30.23
C ILE A 222 -3.57 -5.65 -30.50
N LEU A 223 -3.83 -4.47 -29.95
CA LEU A 223 -5.06 -3.72 -30.12
C LEU A 223 -4.89 -2.65 -31.21
N ARG A 224 -5.97 -2.38 -31.89
CA ARG A 224 -6.07 -1.27 -32.85
C ARG A 224 -7.30 -0.44 -32.54
N GLU A 225 -7.22 0.83 -32.85
CA GLU A 225 -8.37 1.73 -32.73
C GLU A 225 -9.47 1.31 -33.68
N MET A 226 -10.68 1.30 -33.20
CA MET A 226 -11.90 0.92 -33.90
C MET A 226 -12.79 2.14 -34.09
N GLU A 227 -13.54 2.17 -35.15
CA GLU A 227 -14.53 3.23 -35.40
C GLU A 227 -15.71 3.07 -34.44
N LEU A 228 -16.05 4.14 -33.71
CA LEU A 228 -17.21 4.15 -32.82
C LEU A 228 -18.51 4.25 -33.60
N THR A 229 -19.47 3.42 -33.23
CA THR A 229 -20.85 3.52 -33.74
C THR A 229 -21.59 4.71 -33.11
N ASP A 230 -22.73 5.08 -33.66
CA ASP A 230 -23.58 6.13 -33.06
C ASP A 230 -24.15 5.69 -31.68
N GLU A 231 -24.30 4.37 -31.46
CA GLU A 231 -24.74 3.80 -30.19
C GLU A 231 -23.63 3.93 -29.13
N ASP A 232 -22.39 3.55 -29.46
CA ASP A 232 -21.24 3.71 -28.57
C ASP A 232 -21.08 5.16 -28.10
N LYS A 233 -21.15 6.10 -29.04
CA LYS A 233 -21.04 7.54 -28.73
C LYS A 233 -22.18 8.03 -27.85
N LYS A 234 -23.38 7.52 -28.04
CA LYS A 234 -24.54 7.87 -27.22
C LYS A 234 -24.40 7.36 -25.78
N ASP A 235 -23.74 6.21 -25.62
CA ASP A 235 -23.48 5.61 -24.31
C ASP A 235 -22.23 6.19 -23.61
N GLY A 236 -21.64 7.23 -24.20
CA GLY A 236 -20.50 7.96 -23.65
C GLY A 236 -19.13 7.36 -23.99
N CYS A 237 -19.06 6.36 -24.88
CA CYS A 237 -17.80 5.83 -25.35
C CYS A 237 -17.06 6.86 -26.22
N VAL A 238 -15.82 7.17 -25.85
CA VAL A 238 -14.94 8.14 -26.53
C VAL A 238 -13.79 7.49 -27.27
N ALA A 239 -13.43 6.25 -26.93
CA ALA A 239 -12.41 5.47 -27.62
C ALA A 239 -12.67 3.97 -27.46
N TYR A 240 -12.36 3.22 -28.49
CA TYR A 240 -12.51 1.77 -28.52
C TYR A 240 -11.31 1.15 -29.22
N PHE A 241 -10.62 0.23 -28.55
CA PHE A 241 -9.48 -0.51 -29.09
C PHE A 241 -9.75 -2.00 -28.95
N ALA A 242 -9.54 -2.76 -30.02
CA ALA A 242 -9.75 -4.20 -29.97
C ALA A 242 -8.74 -4.95 -30.85
N ASP A 243 -8.57 -6.24 -30.58
CA ASP A 243 -7.88 -7.15 -31.48
C ASP A 243 -8.73 -7.39 -32.75
N ALA A 244 -8.17 -8.03 -33.78
CA ALA A 244 -8.84 -8.25 -35.03
C ALA A 244 -10.13 -9.11 -34.97
N ALA A 245 -10.29 -9.85 -33.87
CA ALA A 245 -11.45 -10.72 -33.62
C ALA A 245 -12.39 -10.15 -32.52
N GLU A 246 -12.09 -8.96 -32.03
CA GLU A 246 -12.81 -8.26 -30.95
C GLU A 246 -12.99 -9.10 -29.66
N LYS A 247 -12.02 -10.00 -29.41
CA LYS A 247 -12.03 -10.87 -28.24
C LYS A 247 -11.33 -10.25 -27.05
N THR A 248 -10.37 -9.37 -27.33
CA THR A 248 -9.64 -8.61 -26.34
C THR A 248 -9.71 -7.14 -26.68
N GLY A 249 -9.86 -6.28 -25.67
CA GLY A 249 -9.97 -4.86 -25.97
C GLY A 249 -10.01 -3.96 -24.75
N LEU A 250 -10.16 -2.68 -25.06
CA LEU A 250 -10.29 -1.56 -24.14
C LEU A 250 -11.35 -0.62 -24.69
N ALA A 251 -12.34 -0.27 -23.91
CA ALA A 251 -13.26 0.83 -24.18
C ALA A 251 -13.03 1.94 -23.15
N VAL A 252 -13.12 3.17 -23.56
CA VAL A 252 -13.00 4.35 -22.70
C VAL A 252 -14.29 5.12 -22.75
N TYR A 253 -14.88 5.34 -21.58
CA TYR A 253 -16.10 6.10 -21.42
C TYR A 253 -15.84 7.39 -20.68
N TYR A 254 -16.56 8.44 -21.03
CA TYR A 254 -16.57 9.71 -20.33
C TYR A 254 -18.00 10.00 -19.87
N TYR A 255 -18.15 10.20 -18.56
CA TYR A 255 -19.45 10.50 -17.95
C TYR A 255 -19.47 11.94 -17.46
N ASP A 256 -20.20 12.76 -18.20
CA ASP A 256 -20.41 14.19 -17.88
C ASP A 256 -21.39 14.34 -16.70
N ASP A 257 -21.08 15.24 -15.78
CA ASP A 257 -21.85 15.51 -14.56
C ASP A 257 -22.09 14.28 -13.66
N LEU A 258 -21.21 13.26 -13.70
CA LEU A 258 -21.20 12.10 -12.81
C LEU A 258 -19.85 12.04 -12.07
N THR A 259 -19.87 12.31 -10.76
CA THR A 259 -18.65 12.23 -9.96
C THR A 259 -18.23 10.78 -9.73
N MET A 260 -16.93 10.57 -9.55
CA MET A 260 -16.37 9.25 -9.24
C MET A 260 -17.03 8.62 -7.99
N ASP A 261 -17.33 9.41 -6.96
CA ASP A 261 -17.95 8.90 -5.72
C ASP A 261 -19.43 8.53 -5.90
N GLU A 262 -20.15 9.18 -6.79
CA GLU A 262 -21.54 8.82 -7.16
C GLU A 262 -21.50 7.53 -7.96
N TYR A 263 -20.60 7.43 -8.93
CA TYR A 263 -20.45 6.22 -9.75
C TYR A 263 -19.99 5.03 -8.91
N TYR A 264 -19.06 5.22 -7.99
CA TYR A 264 -18.65 4.17 -7.03
C TYR A 264 -19.84 3.58 -6.27
N LYS A 265 -20.73 4.43 -5.75
CA LYS A 265 -21.94 3.99 -5.04
C LYS A 265 -22.94 3.26 -5.92
N GLU A 266 -23.02 3.65 -7.19
CA GLU A 266 -23.86 2.96 -8.18
C GLU A 266 -23.34 1.54 -8.42
N ILE A 267 -22.03 1.40 -8.70
CA ILE A 267 -21.37 0.11 -8.92
C ILE A 267 -21.45 -0.79 -7.68
N GLU A 268 -21.28 -0.24 -6.48
CA GLU A 268 -21.42 -0.97 -5.20
C GLU A 268 -22.79 -1.64 -5.06
N GLY A 269 -23.83 -1.08 -5.69
CA GLY A 269 -25.20 -1.63 -5.71
C GLY A 269 -25.41 -2.81 -6.65
N TYR A 270 -24.50 -3.09 -7.58
CA TYR A 270 -24.66 -4.14 -8.59
C TYR A 270 -24.11 -5.49 -8.12
N SER A 271 -24.93 -6.53 -8.17
CA SER A 271 -24.56 -7.87 -7.69
C SER A 271 -23.56 -8.62 -8.59
N ASN A 272 -23.39 -8.19 -9.83
CA ASN A 272 -22.45 -8.72 -10.82
C ASN A 272 -21.10 -7.97 -10.81
N CYS A 273 -20.97 -6.93 -9.97
CA CYS A 273 -19.72 -6.20 -9.76
C CYS A 273 -19.07 -6.65 -8.46
N SER A 274 -17.75 -6.76 -8.47
CA SER A 274 -16.93 -7.17 -7.31
C SER A 274 -15.55 -6.50 -7.38
N GLY A 275 -14.71 -6.71 -6.36
CA GLY A 275 -13.35 -6.17 -6.35
C GLY A 275 -13.28 -4.64 -6.33
N LEU A 276 -14.32 -3.96 -5.75
CA LEU A 276 -14.30 -2.50 -5.64
C LEU A 276 -13.18 -2.08 -4.69
N GLU A 277 -12.17 -1.43 -5.25
CA GLU A 277 -11.02 -0.94 -4.49
C GLU A 277 -10.69 0.50 -4.92
N LYS A 278 -10.65 1.41 -3.93
CA LYS A 278 -10.22 2.80 -4.17
C LYS A 278 -8.69 2.87 -4.17
N GLY A 279 -8.14 3.70 -5.04
CA GLY A 279 -6.72 3.86 -5.20
C GLY A 279 -6.34 5.12 -5.97
N LEU A 280 -5.13 5.13 -6.51
CA LEU A 280 -4.62 6.18 -7.38
C LEU A 280 -4.14 5.56 -8.71
N VAL A 281 -4.21 6.35 -9.78
CA VAL A 281 -3.56 6.07 -11.06
C VAL A 281 -2.77 7.30 -11.45
N ASN A 282 -1.44 7.24 -11.36
CA ASN A 282 -0.54 8.39 -11.61
C ASN A 282 -1.03 9.67 -10.90
N GLY A 283 -1.45 9.54 -9.63
CA GLY A 283 -1.95 10.65 -8.82
C GLY A 283 -3.43 11.03 -9.03
N TYR A 284 -4.13 10.48 -10.01
CA TYR A 284 -5.58 10.62 -10.10
C TYR A 284 -6.28 9.76 -9.05
N ASN A 285 -7.26 10.32 -8.34
CA ASN A 285 -8.17 9.48 -7.56
C ASN A 285 -8.87 8.49 -8.48
N ALA A 286 -8.86 7.23 -8.10
CA ALA A 286 -9.40 6.14 -8.90
C ALA A 286 -10.13 5.10 -8.05
N PHE A 287 -10.93 4.26 -8.70
CA PHE A 287 -11.32 2.96 -8.16
C PHE A 287 -11.33 1.92 -9.28
N THR A 288 -11.20 0.66 -8.88
CA THR A 288 -11.29 -0.50 -9.79
C THR A 288 -12.48 -1.36 -9.42
N TYR A 289 -12.97 -2.13 -10.38
CA TYR A 289 -13.96 -3.18 -10.17
C TYR A 289 -13.94 -4.20 -11.29
N ASP A 290 -14.42 -5.42 -10.99
CA ASP A 290 -14.65 -6.48 -11.97
C ASP A 290 -16.14 -6.63 -12.20
N ASN A 291 -16.55 -6.80 -13.47
CA ASN A 291 -17.91 -7.16 -13.84
C ASN A 291 -17.93 -8.60 -14.38
N THR A 292 -18.51 -9.50 -13.60
CA THR A 292 -18.53 -10.94 -13.90
C THR A 292 -19.50 -11.34 -14.99
N GLU A 293 -20.48 -10.50 -15.31
CA GLU A 293 -21.45 -10.74 -16.39
C GLU A 293 -20.81 -10.53 -17.77
N TYR A 294 -19.96 -9.51 -17.87
CA TYR A 294 -19.30 -9.13 -19.14
C TYR A 294 -17.84 -9.56 -19.23
N ASP A 295 -17.32 -10.22 -18.18
CA ASP A 295 -15.91 -10.62 -18.07
C ASP A 295 -14.97 -9.43 -18.29
N THR A 296 -15.22 -8.32 -17.56
CA THR A 296 -14.43 -7.09 -17.67
C THR A 296 -13.84 -6.68 -16.35
N THR A 297 -12.68 -6.01 -16.41
CA THR A 297 -12.10 -5.22 -15.31
C THR A 297 -12.12 -3.75 -15.72
N SER A 298 -12.60 -2.88 -14.85
CA SER A 298 -12.67 -1.45 -15.09
C SER A 298 -11.79 -0.67 -14.11
N VAL A 299 -11.20 0.41 -14.60
CA VAL A 299 -10.53 1.45 -13.83
C VAL A 299 -11.27 2.75 -14.08
N VAL A 300 -11.78 3.37 -13.02
CA VAL A 300 -12.47 4.65 -13.08
C VAL A 300 -11.59 5.71 -12.44
N ILE A 301 -11.35 6.82 -13.11
CA ILE A 301 -10.58 7.96 -12.61
C ILE A 301 -11.43 9.20 -12.47
N SER A 302 -11.10 10.05 -11.49
CA SER A 302 -11.76 11.33 -11.28
C SER A 302 -11.29 12.38 -12.29
N ALA A 303 -12.24 13.10 -12.88
CA ALA A 303 -12.02 14.24 -13.78
C ALA A 303 -12.76 15.49 -13.27
N GLY A 304 -12.56 15.84 -12.00
CA GLY A 304 -13.26 16.94 -11.34
C GLY A 304 -14.70 16.58 -10.97
N LYS A 305 -15.68 17.17 -11.66
CA LYS A 305 -17.10 16.85 -11.48
C LYS A 305 -17.56 15.68 -12.36
N ASP A 306 -16.70 15.19 -13.21
CA ASP A 306 -16.93 14.12 -14.17
C ASP A 306 -16.07 12.91 -13.80
N CYS A 307 -16.26 11.76 -14.43
CA CYS A 307 -15.36 10.63 -14.33
C CYS A 307 -15.13 9.95 -15.68
N MET A 308 -14.04 9.22 -15.75
CA MET A 308 -13.65 8.44 -16.93
C MET A 308 -13.50 6.99 -16.53
N GLU A 309 -14.07 6.09 -17.32
CA GLU A 309 -13.96 4.66 -17.13
C GLU A 309 -13.16 4.02 -18.26
N PHE A 310 -12.20 3.19 -17.89
CA PHE A 310 -11.38 2.38 -18.77
C PHE A 310 -11.73 0.92 -18.53
N THR A 311 -12.46 0.31 -19.45
CA THR A 311 -12.96 -1.07 -19.33
C THR A 311 -12.16 -2.00 -20.23
N PHE A 312 -11.56 -3.02 -19.63
CA PHE A 312 -10.69 -4.01 -20.26
C PHE A 312 -11.39 -5.38 -20.30
N TRP A 313 -11.29 -6.09 -21.42
CA TRP A 313 -11.81 -7.46 -21.55
C TRP A 313 -10.91 -8.35 -22.39
N PRO A 314 -10.90 -9.70 -22.16
CA PRO A 314 -11.58 -10.39 -21.07
C PRO A 314 -10.74 -10.33 -19.76
N ALA A 315 -11.39 -10.12 -18.64
CA ALA A 315 -10.73 -10.13 -17.31
C ALA A 315 -10.20 -11.53 -16.95
N SER A 316 -10.84 -12.58 -17.46
CA SER A 316 -10.47 -13.97 -17.22
C SER A 316 -9.18 -14.42 -17.94
N ASP A 317 -8.69 -13.69 -18.94
CA ASP A 317 -7.43 -13.99 -19.63
C ASP A 317 -6.24 -13.37 -18.85
N LYS A 318 -5.48 -14.22 -18.18
CA LYS A 318 -4.32 -13.79 -17.36
C LYS A 318 -3.25 -13.05 -18.15
N ASN A 319 -3.03 -13.37 -19.41
CA ASN A 319 -2.04 -12.70 -20.23
C ASN A 319 -2.52 -11.30 -20.62
N PHE A 320 -3.79 -11.17 -20.98
CA PHE A 320 -4.37 -9.86 -21.26
C PHE A 320 -4.53 -9.01 -20.01
N SER A 321 -4.86 -9.61 -18.86
CA SER A 321 -4.93 -8.91 -17.58
C SER A 321 -3.60 -8.21 -17.21
N ILE A 322 -2.44 -8.80 -17.53
CA ILE A 322 -1.14 -8.15 -17.37
C ILE A 322 -1.03 -6.90 -18.27
N LEU A 323 -1.39 -7.01 -19.53
CA LEU A 323 -1.39 -5.87 -20.46
C LEU A 323 -2.42 -4.80 -20.04
N ALA A 324 -3.59 -5.21 -19.55
CA ALA A 324 -4.61 -4.31 -19.01
C ALA A 324 -4.06 -3.51 -17.82
N THR A 325 -3.32 -4.17 -16.91
CA THR A 325 -2.65 -3.49 -15.79
C THR A 325 -1.66 -2.44 -16.28
N TYR A 326 -0.84 -2.76 -17.29
CA TYR A 326 0.12 -1.80 -17.85
C TYR A 326 -0.59 -0.62 -18.55
N MET A 327 -1.64 -0.90 -19.31
CA MET A 327 -2.46 0.14 -19.93
C MET A 327 -3.10 1.06 -18.88
N ALA A 328 -3.70 0.48 -17.83
CA ALA A 328 -4.30 1.23 -16.73
C ALA A 328 -3.26 2.08 -15.98
N ALA A 329 -2.09 1.50 -15.63
CA ALA A 329 -1.01 2.21 -14.96
C ALA A 329 -0.43 3.37 -15.79
N SER A 330 -0.63 3.36 -17.11
CA SER A 330 -0.11 4.38 -18.02
C SER A 330 -1.03 5.59 -18.23
N ILE A 331 -2.25 5.57 -17.69
CA ILE A 331 -3.21 6.68 -17.82
C ILE A 331 -2.63 7.93 -17.15
N GLN A 332 -2.48 9.01 -17.92
CA GLN A 332 -1.90 10.25 -17.44
C GLN A 332 -2.40 11.45 -18.26
N GLU A 333 -2.15 12.66 -17.79
CA GLU A 333 -2.49 13.90 -18.52
C GLU A 333 -1.77 13.94 -19.88
N ALA A 334 -2.48 14.42 -20.91
CA ALA A 334 -2.05 14.43 -22.31
C ALA A 334 -0.97 15.46 -22.63
#